data_76d68a5edd37d1fece09663adc75521b
#
_entry.id   76d68a5edd37d1fece09663adc75521b
#
_cell.length_a   1.000
_cell.length_b   1.000
_cell.length_c   1.000
_cell.angle_alpha   90.00
_cell.angle_beta   90.00
_cell.angle_gamma   90.00
#
_symmetry.space_group_name_H-M   'P 1'
#
loop_
_entity.id
_entity.type
_entity.pdbx_description
1 polymer ?
#
loop_
_entity_poly.entity_id
_entity_poly.type
_entity_poly.pdbx_seq_one_letter_code
_entity_poly.pdbx_strand_id
1 'polypeptide(L)' 'MNQDKKTIVISYILENQDKFYRLAYSYVHQKEAALDIVQNATVKALEHWQDIRQVAHIKTWFYRILVNESL' A
#
# COMPACT_ATOMS: atom_id res chain seq x y z
N MET A 1 13.60 -16.24 -14.19
CA MET A 1 13.23 -16.64 -12.81
C MET A 1 12.00 -15.85 -12.37
N ASN A 2 10.98 -16.54 -11.91
CA ASN A 2 9.75 -15.87 -11.51
C ASN A 2 9.92 -15.26 -10.12
N GLN A 3 9.52 -14.00 -10.01
CA GLN A 3 9.42 -13.37 -8.69
C GLN A 3 8.21 -13.94 -7.99
N ASP A 4 8.34 -14.19 -6.70
CA ASP A 4 7.19 -14.63 -5.93
C ASP A 4 6.26 -13.45 -5.64
N LYS A 5 5.05 -13.76 -5.24
CA LYS A 5 4.01 -12.76 -4.98
C LYS A 5 4.44 -11.77 -3.91
N LYS A 6 5.08 -12.25 -2.85
CA LYS A 6 5.53 -11.39 -1.75
C LYS A 6 6.53 -10.35 -2.23
N THR A 7 7.51 -10.77 -3.03
CA THR A 7 8.52 -9.86 -3.56
C THR A 7 7.88 -8.80 -4.45
N ILE A 8 6.91 -9.18 -5.27
CA ILE A 8 6.21 -8.24 -6.14
C ILE A 8 5.47 -7.19 -5.30
N VAL A 9 4.80 -7.62 -4.24
CA VAL A 9 4.07 -6.71 -3.35
C VAL A 9 5.04 -5.72 -2.69
N ILE A 10 6.14 -6.22 -2.13
CA ILE A 10 7.12 -5.36 -1.47
C ILE A 10 7.70 -4.33 -2.45
N SER A 11 8.09 -4.78 -3.64
CA SER A 11 8.65 -3.89 -4.66
C SER A 11 7.66 -2.81 -5.06
N TYR A 12 6.41 -3.19 -5.26
CA TYR A 12 5.36 -2.24 -5.63
C TYR A 12 5.21 -1.14 -4.56
N ILE A 13 5.16 -1.54 -3.29
CA ILE A 13 4.99 -0.59 -2.20
C ILE A 13 6.18 0.37 -2.12
N LEU A 14 7.41 -0.17 -2.20
CA LEU A 14 8.61 0.66 -2.10
C LEU A 14 8.72 1.64 -3.25
N GLU A 15 8.36 1.24 -4.46
CA GLU A 15 8.47 2.09 -5.64
C GLU A 15 7.44 3.21 -5.67
N ASN A 16 6.37 3.09 -4.90
CA ASN A 16 5.25 4.02 -4.96
C ASN A 16 4.99 4.76 -3.65
N GLN A 17 5.94 4.77 -2.72
CA GLN A 17 5.73 5.37 -1.40
C GLN A 17 5.35 6.85 -1.48
N ASP A 18 5.99 7.62 -2.34
CA ASP A 18 5.67 9.04 -2.49
C ASP A 18 4.24 9.25 -2.96
N LYS A 19 3.81 8.41 -3.88
CA LYS A 19 2.45 8.45 -4.41
C LYS A 19 1.43 8.14 -3.32
N PHE A 20 1.71 7.13 -2.51
CA PHE A 20 0.83 6.75 -1.41
C PHE A 20 0.77 7.84 -0.35
N TYR A 21 1.90 8.45 -0.04
CA TYR A 21 1.94 9.56 0.89
C TYR A 21 1.06 10.71 0.42
N ARG A 22 1.18 11.09 -0.86
CA ARG A 22 0.39 12.18 -1.40
C ARG A 22 -1.10 11.87 -1.37
N LEU A 23 -1.46 10.63 -1.65
CA LEU A 23 -2.86 10.22 -1.59
C LEU A 23 -3.38 10.29 -0.15
N ALA A 24 -2.64 9.73 0.80
CA ALA A 24 -3.01 9.77 2.22
C ALA A 24 -3.13 11.22 2.71
N TYR A 25 -2.17 12.06 2.32
CA TYR A 25 -2.19 13.47 2.70
C TYR A 25 -3.44 14.18 2.20
N SER A 26 -3.92 13.81 1.01
CA SER A 26 -5.12 14.42 0.45
C SER A 26 -6.36 14.17 1.31
N TYR A 27 -6.34 13.11 2.11
CA TYR A 27 -7.45 12.80 3.02
C TYR A 27 -7.30 13.48 4.38
N VAL A 28 -6.09 13.54 4.92
CA VAL A 28 -5.92 13.95 6.31
C VAL A 28 -5.29 15.33 6.49
N HIS A 29 -4.64 15.86 5.46
CA HIS A 29 -4.02 17.20 5.45
C HIS A 29 -3.02 17.45 6.58
N GLN A 30 -2.42 16.37 7.10
CA GLN A 30 -1.37 16.44 8.11
C GLN A 30 -0.27 15.45 7.76
N LYS A 31 0.97 15.95 7.80
CA LYS A 31 2.13 15.19 7.39
C LYS A 31 2.29 13.90 8.21
N GLU A 32 2.25 14.03 9.53
CA GLU A 32 2.48 12.86 10.39
C GLU A 32 1.36 11.84 10.26
N ALA A 33 0.12 12.30 10.16
CA ALA A 33 -1.01 11.42 9.96
C ALA A 33 -0.90 10.66 8.63
N ALA A 34 -0.47 11.37 7.57
CA ALA A 34 -0.29 10.74 6.27
C ALA A 34 0.80 9.67 6.30
N LEU A 35 1.90 9.94 6.99
CA LEU A 35 2.98 8.96 7.14
C LEU A 35 2.52 7.74 7.90
N ASP A 36 1.74 7.92 8.97
CA ASP A 36 1.18 6.81 9.74
C ASP A 36 0.26 5.95 8.90
N ILE A 37 -0.57 6.59 8.06
CA ILE A 37 -1.48 5.86 7.18
C ILE A 37 -0.70 4.97 6.22
N VAL A 38 0.33 5.53 5.58
CA VAL A 38 1.15 4.75 4.63
C VAL A 38 1.84 3.59 5.36
N GLN A 39 2.36 3.85 6.56
CA GLN A 39 3.02 2.82 7.34
C GLN A 39 2.05 1.71 7.73
N ASN A 40 0.88 2.06 8.23
CA ASN A 40 -0.13 1.08 8.62
C ASN A 40 -0.63 0.27 7.42
N ALA A 41 -0.84 0.94 6.28
CA ALA A 41 -1.26 0.25 5.06
C ALA A 41 -0.18 -0.73 4.60
N THR A 42 1.09 -0.33 4.72
CA THR A 42 2.21 -1.19 4.36
C THR A 42 2.24 -2.44 5.24
N VAL A 43 2.09 -2.25 6.55
CA VAL A 43 2.07 -3.39 7.49
C VAL A 43 0.93 -4.35 7.13
N LYS A 44 -0.26 -3.82 6.89
CA LYS A 44 -1.41 -4.67 6.52
C LYS A 44 -1.17 -5.40 5.22
N ALA A 45 -0.56 -4.73 4.24
CA ALA A 45 -0.25 -5.38 2.97
C ALA A 45 0.73 -6.52 3.16
N LEU A 46 1.73 -6.33 4.03
CA LEU A 46 2.72 -7.39 4.31
C LEU A 46 2.12 -8.55 5.09
N GLU A 47 1.07 -8.30 5.87
CA GLU A 47 0.36 -9.35 6.57
C GLU A 47 -0.60 -10.12 5.68
N HIS A 48 -1.12 -9.49 4.62
CA HIS A 48 -2.18 -10.04 3.79
C HIS A 48 -1.82 -10.21 2.33
N TRP A 49 -0.52 -10.19 1.99
CA TRP A 49 -0.10 -10.30 0.59
C TRP A 49 -0.62 -11.58 -0.08
N GLN A 50 -0.86 -12.63 0.69
CA GLN A 50 -1.35 -13.89 0.16
C GLN A 50 -2.79 -13.78 -0.35
N ASP A 51 -3.52 -12.77 0.10
CA ASP A 51 -4.92 -12.59 -0.29
C ASP A 51 -5.07 -12.07 -1.71
N ILE A 52 -4.01 -11.55 -2.31
CA ILE A 52 -4.07 -11.13 -3.71
C ILE A 52 -4.17 -12.36 -4.60
N ARG A 53 -5.25 -12.43 -5.35
CA ARG A 53 -5.43 -13.56 -6.27
C ARG A 53 -4.56 -13.43 -7.50
N GLN A 54 -4.43 -12.21 -8.04
CA GLN A 54 -3.61 -11.93 -9.20
C GLN A 54 -2.81 -10.67 -8.96
N VAL A 55 -1.48 -10.77 -9.12
CA VAL A 55 -0.61 -9.61 -8.89
C VAL A 55 -0.89 -8.46 -9.86
N ALA A 56 -1.54 -8.75 -10.99
CA ALA A 56 -1.95 -7.70 -11.91
C ALA A 56 -2.92 -6.71 -11.25
N HIS A 57 -3.60 -7.10 -10.17
CA HIS A 57 -4.56 -6.25 -9.48
C HIS A 57 -3.98 -5.59 -8.22
N ILE A 58 -2.67 -5.59 -8.08
CA ILE A 58 -2.01 -5.08 -6.88
C ILE A 58 -2.33 -3.61 -6.62
N LYS A 59 -2.45 -2.81 -7.68
CA LYS A 59 -2.75 -1.40 -7.55
C LYS A 59 -4.09 -1.16 -6.85
N THR A 60 -5.13 -1.83 -7.32
CA THR A 60 -6.46 -1.71 -6.74
C THR A 60 -6.50 -2.28 -5.33
N TRP A 61 -5.84 -3.40 -5.12
CA TRP A 61 -5.79 -4.06 -3.83
C TRP A 61 -5.13 -3.17 -2.77
N PHE A 62 -3.96 -2.60 -3.08
CA PHE A 62 -3.27 -1.75 -2.13
C PHE A 62 -3.99 -0.43 -1.92
N TYR A 63 -4.55 0.13 -2.99
CA TYR A 63 -5.32 1.37 -2.91
C TYR A 63 -6.47 1.22 -1.90
N ARG A 64 -7.16 0.10 -1.93
CA ARG A 64 -8.26 -0.17 -1.00
C ARG A 64 -7.78 -0.20 0.45
N ILE A 65 -6.64 -0.84 0.70
CA ILE A 65 -6.05 -0.86 2.03
C ILE A 65 -5.73 0.56 2.49
N LEU A 66 -5.11 1.34 1.61
CA LEU A 66 -4.69 2.71 1.92
C LEU A 66 -5.90 3.60 2.22
N VAL A 67 -6.95 3.52 1.42
CA VAL A 67 -8.16 4.31 1.62
C VAL A 67 -8.82 3.93 2.95
N ASN A 68 -8.90 2.65 3.26
CA ASN A 68 -9.49 2.20 4.52
C ASN A 68 -8.72 2.73 5.73
N GLU A 69 -7.39 2.81 5.63
CA GLU A 69 -6.59 3.40 6.71
C GLU A 69 -6.79 4.91 6.81
N SER A 70 -7.15 5.56 5.72
CA SER A 70 -7.33 7.01 5.67
C SER A 70 -8.69 7.46 6.21
N LEU A 71 -9.64 6.55 6.26
CA LEU A 71 -10.96 6.84 6.77
C LEU A 71 -11.00 6.68 8.28
#